data_37c8c99e2d9687138cc546f5cc56a8c7
#
_entry.id   37c8c99e2d9687138cc546f5cc56a8c7
#
_cell.length_a   1.000
_cell.length_b   1.000
_cell.length_c   1.000
_cell.angle_alpha   90.00
_cell.angle_beta   90.00
_cell.angle_gamma   90.00
#
_symmetry.space_group_name_H-M   'P 1'
#
loop_
_entity.id
_entity.type
_entity.pdbx_description
1 polymer ?
#
loop_
_entity_poly.entity_id
_entity_poly.type
_entity_poly.pdbx_seq_one_letter_code
_entity_poly.pdbx_strand_id
1 'polypeptide(L)'
;MATTLLKLATLLFGTGGIAISGWAYATQWHPATETYPLQGVDLGENPAPVDWGTVRARGVDFAYIVATSGKDRRDPAFEANWAALPEAGLRRGAVHIYSLCQPAVEQANAFNTFVPAAADALPVAVDVQFRDDCVARPEKAALVADLTRFVTMVETHTGKPVLLRIGKSVEGSYALSAALPRPVWAMANLLKPDYAARPWRMWRASNFRRVEGIEGPVNWDVVAG
;
A
#
# COMPACT_ATOMS: atom_id res chain seq x y z
N MET A 1 -22.90 9.05 48.89
CA MET A 1 -23.17 9.41 47.48
C MET A 1 -22.03 10.22 46.82
N ALA A 2 -21.51 11.27 47.46
CA ALA A 2 -20.44 12.09 46.88
C ALA A 2 -19.13 11.33 46.59
N THR A 3 -18.72 10.41 47.45
CA THR A 3 -17.50 9.59 47.28
C THR A 3 -17.60 8.58 46.13
N THR A 4 -18.80 8.09 45.84
CA THR A 4 -19.03 7.15 44.72
C THR A 4 -19.01 7.89 43.38
N LEU A 5 -19.60 9.07 43.31
CA LEU A 5 -19.57 9.94 42.14
C LEU A 5 -18.14 10.41 41.80
N LEU A 6 -17.35 10.75 42.82
CA LEU A 6 -15.95 11.15 42.66
C LEU A 6 -15.09 9.99 42.10
N LYS A 7 -15.29 8.76 42.59
CA LYS A 7 -14.60 7.56 42.12
C LYS A 7 -14.98 7.22 40.66
N LEU A 8 -16.26 7.36 40.31
CA LEU A 8 -16.72 7.17 38.92
C LEU A 8 -16.14 8.23 37.99
N ALA A 9 -16.12 9.49 38.40
CA ALA A 9 -15.51 10.56 37.61
C ALA A 9 -14.02 10.32 37.38
N THR A 10 -13.25 9.95 38.40
CA THR A 10 -11.80 9.64 38.28
C THR A 10 -11.56 8.44 37.38
N LEU A 11 -12.42 7.42 37.44
CA LEU A 11 -12.31 6.25 36.54
C LEU A 11 -12.58 6.62 35.10
N LEU A 12 -13.62 7.41 34.82
CA LEU A 12 -13.97 7.87 33.46
C LEU A 12 -12.90 8.79 32.85
N PHE A 13 -12.37 9.73 33.67
CA PHE A 13 -11.26 10.58 33.18
C PHE A 13 -9.96 9.81 33.00
N GLY A 14 -9.66 8.82 33.83
CA GLY A 14 -8.48 7.96 33.70
C GLY A 14 -8.54 7.08 32.46
N THR A 15 -9.66 6.42 32.21
CA THR A 15 -9.84 5.56 31.02
C THR A 15 -9.88 6.37 29.72
N GLY A 16 -10.54 7.55 29.75
CA GLY A 16 -10.56 8.46 28.60
C GLY A 16 -9.17 8.97 28.23
N GLY A 17 -8.37 9.36 29.23
CA GLY A 17 -6.98 9.81 29.02
C GLY A 17 -6.09 8.73 28.42
N ILE A 18 -6.18 7.48 28.88
CA ILE A 18 -5.42 6.34 28.35
C ILE A 18 -5.84 6.03 26.90
N ALA A 19 -7.14 6.05 26.59
CA ALA A 19 -7.63 5.80 25.25
C ALA A 19 -7.15 6.86 24.24
N ILE A 20 -7.21 8.15 24.61
CA ILE A 20 -6.74 9.25 23.77
C ILE A 20 -5.23 9.17 23.55
N SER A 21 -4.46 8.90 24.60
CA SER A 21 -2.99 8.76 24.48
C SER A 21 -2.60 7.54 23.64
N GLY A 22 -3.30 6.42 23.80
CA GLY A 22 -3.11 5.22 23.00
C GLY A 22 -3.42 5.45 21.51
N TRP A 23 -4.52 6.16 21.24
CA TRP A 23 -4.88 6.55 19.87
C TRP A 23 -3.85 7.51 19.25
N ALA A 24 -3.44 8.54 19.97
CA ALA A 24 -2.44 9.49 19.50
C ALA A 24 -1.09 8.79 19.22
N TYR A 25 -0.68 7.87 20.08
CA TYR A 25 0.50 7.05 19.86
C TYR A 25 0.36 6.18 18.61
N ALA A 26 -0.74 5.45 18.47
CA ALA A 26 -0.96 4.55 17.34
C ALA A 26 -0.94 5.29 15.99
N THR A 27 -1.59 6.46 15.93
CA THR A 27 -1.65 7.26 14.69
C THR A 27 -0.33 7.94 14.31
N GLN A 28 0.65 7.99 15.20
CA GLN A 28 1.99 8.51 14.94
C GLN A 28 3.04 7.40 14.81
N TRP A 29 2.69 6.17 15.19
CA TRP A 29 3.63 5.06 15.21
C TRP A 29 4.17 4.71 13.81
N HIS A 30 5.43 4.43 13.74
CA HIS A 30 6.13 3.84 12.59
C HIS A 30 7.34 3.02 13.07
N PRO A 31 7.83 2.07 12.26
CA PRO A 31 9.08 1.36 12.56
C PRO A 31 10.26 2.33 12.67
N ALA A 32 11.25 1.96 13.48
CA ALA A 32 12.43 2.77 13.72
C ALA A 32 13.21 3.04 12.41
N THR A 33 13.58 4.29 12.18
CA THR A 33 14.32 4.73 10.98
C THR A 33 15.72 4.15 10.91
N GLU A 34 16.32 3.84 12.05
CA GLU A 34 17.62 3.17 12.15
C GLU A 34 17.59 1.76 11.55
N THR A 35 16.42 1.07 11.67
CA THR A 35 16.22 -0.28 11.12
C THR A 35 15.71 -0.22 9.68
N TYR A 36 14.86 0.76 9.38
CA TYR A 36 14.23 0.96 8.08
C TYR A 36 14.42 2.41 7.63
N PRO A 37 15.59 2.73 7.04
CA PRO A 37 15.93 4.11 6.70
C PRO A 37 15.08 4.70 5.56
N LEU A 38 14.51 3.85 4.70
CA LEU A 38 13.63 4.28 3.62
C LEU A 38 12.18 4.01 4.00
N GLN A 39 11.43 5.08 4.22
CA GLN A 39 10.02 5.03 4.61
C GLN A 39 9.17 5.87 3.68
N GLY A 40 7.95 5.43 3.44
CA GLY A 40 7.07 6.09 2.50
C GLY A 40 5.59 5.88 2.82
N VAL A 41 4.77 6.34 1.90
CA VAL A 41 3.32 6.20 2.00
C VAL A 41 2.76 5.52 0.76
N ASP A 42 1.62 4.83 0.91
CA ASP A 42 0.79 4.48 -0.24
C ASP A 42 -0.63 5.01 -0.06
N LEU A 43 -1.16 5.60 -1.12
CA LEU A 43 -2.49 6.16 -1.16
C LEU A 43 -3.47 5.19 -1.83
N GLY A 44 -4.70 5.15 -1.31
CA GLY A 44 -5.81 4.46 -1.94
C GLY A 44 -6.30 5.14 -3.23
N GLU A 45 -7.39 4.61 -3.79
CA GLU A 45 -8.04 5.19 -4.96
C GLU A 45 -8.66 6.56 -4.61
N ASN A 46 -8.59 7.48 -5.57
CA ASN A 46 -9.19 8.83 -5.53
C ASN A 46 -8.93 9.57 -4.21
N PRO A 47 -7.67 9.78 -3.84
CA PRO A 47 -7.35 10.51 -2.62
C PRO A 47 -7.77 11.97 -2.73
N ALA A 48 -8.07 12.60 -1.58
CA ALA A 48 -8.17 14.05 -1.49
C ALA A 48 -6.85 14.70 -1.96
N PRO A 49 -6.85 15.99 -2.35
CA PRO A 49 -5.64 16.70 -2.71
C PRO A 49 -4.55 16.58 -1.63
N VAL A 50 -3.32 16.31 -2.05
CA VAL A 50 -2.17 16.09 -1.16
C VAL A 50 -1.17 17.24 -1.28
N ASP A 51 -0.72 17.79 -0.17
CA ASP A 51 0.43 18.69 -0.09
C ASP A 51 1.73 17.86 0.02
N TRP A 52 2.27 17.48 -1.14
CA TRP A 52 3.48 16.67 -1.22
C TRP A 52 4.71 17.36 -0.65
N GLY A 53 4.78 18.69 -0.66
CA GLY A 53 5.85 19.45 -0.04
C GLY A 53 5.86 19.26 1.48
N THR A 54 4.71 19.39 2.11
CA THR A 54 4.54 19.12 3.55
C THR A 54 4.80 17.65 3.86
N VAL A 55 4.29 16.71 3.07
CA VAL A 55 4.54 15.26 3.24
C VAL A 55 6.03 14.94 3.22
N ARG A 56 6.79 15.52 2.26
CA ARG A 56 8.26 15.36 2.19
C ARG A 56 8.95 15.89 3.44
N ALA A 57 8.54 17.05 3.94
CA ALA A 57 9.09 17.66 5.16
C ALA A 57 8.83 16.81 6.43
N ARG A 58 7.83 15.91 6.40
CA ARG A 58 7.55 14.93 7.47
C ARG A 58 8.35 13.63 7.37
N GLY A 59 9.40 13.58 6.55
CA GLY A 59 10.32 12.45 6.46
C GLY A 59 9.86 11.30 5.56
N VAL A 60 8.92 11.56 4.65
CA VAL A 60 8.53 10.61 3.61
C VAL A 60 9.57 10.63 2.49
N ASP A 61 10.05 9.46 2.06
CA ASP A 61 11.05 9.31 0.99
C ASP A 61 10.45 8.93 -0.35
N PHE A 62 9.30 8.26 -0.33
CA PHE A 62 8.61 7.80 -1.53
C PHE A 62 7.09 7.72 -1.32
N ALA A 63 6.36 7.74 -2.42
CA ALA A 63 4.94 7.47 -2.41
C ALA A 63 4.55 6.50 -3.52
N TYR A 64 3.66 5.57 -3.18
CA TYR A 64 2.92 4.77 -4.15
C TYR A 64 1.50 5.29 -4.27
N ILE A 65 1.04 5.44 -5.52
CA ILE A 65 -0.30 5.95 -5.84
C ILE A 65 -1.01 4.96 -6.76
N VAL A 66 -2.30 4.75 -6.53
CA VAL A 66 -3.11 3.91 -7.42
C VAL A 66 -3.21 4.57 -8.77
N ALA A 67 -2.95 3.80 -9.83
CA ALA A 67 -3.09 4.25 -11.21
C ALA A 67 -4.34 3.64 -11.84
N THR A 68 -4.48 2.32 -11.72
CA THR A 68 -5.57 1.58 -12.35
C THR A 68 -6.10 0.49 -11.42
N SER A 69 -7.38 0.14 -11.62
CA SER A 69 -8.03 -0.97 -10.92
C SER A 69 -8.82 -1.80 -11.94
N GLY A 70 -8.45 -3.07 -12.07
CA GLY A 70 -8.92 -3.90 -13.17
C GLY A 70 -8.57 -3.28 -14.54
N LYS A 71 -9.37 -3.62 -15.56
CA LYS A 71 -9.18 -3.14 -16.93
C LYS A 71 -9.87 -1.81 -17.23
N ASP A 72 -10.85 -1.43 -16.40
CA ASP A 72 -11.81 -0.38 -16.77
C ASP A 72 -11.65 0.91 -15.94
N ARG A 73 -10.99 0.85 -14.78
CA ARG A 73 -10.91 1.98 -13.86
C ARG A 73 -9.51 2.60 -13.87
N ARG A 74 -9.47 3.93 -14.01
CA ARG A 74 -8.30 4.78 -13.86
C ARG A 74 -8.54 5.70 -12.67
N ASP A 75 -7.53 5.89 -11.84
CA ASP A 75 -7.65 6.83 -10.74
C ASP A 75 -7.59 8.27 -11.28
N PRO A 76 -8.61 9.11 -11.02
CA PRO A 76 -8.65 10.47 -11.54
C PRO A 76 -7.57 11.38 -10.93
N ALA A 77 -7.05 11.05 -9.76
CA ALA A 77 -6.00 11.82 -9.10
C ALA A 77 -4.58 11.38 -9.52
N PHE A 78 -4.45 10.29 -10.29
CA PHE A 78 -3.14 9.71 -10.61
C PHE A 78 -2.23 10.68 -11.33
N GLU A 79 -2.66 11.29 -12.45
CA GLU A 79 -1.80 12.13 -13.29
C GLU A 79 -1.27 13.35 -12.52
N ALA A 80 -2.13 14.01 -11.74
CA ALA A 80 -1.74 15.14 -10.92
C ALA A 80 -0.71 14.77 -9.85
N ASN A 81 -0.97 13.68 -9.10
CA ASN A 81 -0.05 13.19 -8.08
C ASN A 81 1.26 12.67 -8.71
N TRP A 82 1.18 11.97 -9.85
CA TRP A 82 2.34 11.47 -10.56
C TRP A 82 3.30 12.58 -10.99
N ALA A 83 2.77 13.72 -11.44
CA ALA A 83 3.57 14.90 -11.79
C ALA A 83 4.15 15.59 -10.54
N ALA A 84 3.34 15.78 -9.50
CA ALA A 84 3.72 16.55 -8.31
C ALA A 84 4.77 15.87 -7.41
N LEU A 85 4.81 14.53 -7.37
CA LEU A 85 5.73 13.78 -6.50
C LEU A 85 7.20 14.12 -6.73
N PRO A 86 7.75 14.04 -7.96
CA PRO A 86 9.16 14.38 -8.19
C PRO A 86 9.44 15.88 -7.99
N GLU A 87 8.49 16.77 -8.24
CA GLU A 87 8.62 18.19 -7.97
C GLU A 87 8.82 18.48 -6.47
N ALA A 88 8.17 17.66 -5.62
CA ALA A 88 8.36 17.71 -4.16
C ALA A 88 9.61 16.94 -3.68
N GLY A 89 10.42 16.37 -4.58
CA GLY A 89 11.59 15.57 -4.24
C GLY A 89 11.27 14.17 -3.70
N LEU A 90 10.08 13.64 -4.01
CA LEU A 90 9.64 12.31 -3.61
C LEU A 90 9.80 11.31 -4.77
N ARG A 91 10.26 10.11 -4.45
CA ARG A 91 10.26 9.00 -5.42
C ARG A 91 8.84 8.49 -5.58
N ARG A 92 8.43 8.21 -6.81
CA ARG A 92 7.05 7.83 -7.14
C ARG A 92 6.94 6.39 -7.63
N GLY A 93 5.88 5.69 -7.24
CA GLY A 93 5.53 4.37 -7.74
C GLY A 93 4.05 4.28 -8.08
N ALA A 94 3.71 3.53 -9.12
CA ALA A 94 2.34 3.26 -9.50
C ALA A 94 1.86 1.93 -8.91
N VAL A 95 0.58 1.87 -8.54
CA VAL A 95 -0.10 0.64 -8.10
C VAL A 95 -1.17 0.27 -9.12
N HIS A 96 -1.16 -0.99 -9.54
CA HIS A 96 -2.29 -1.63 -10.20
C HIS A 96 -3.05 -2.49 -9.21
N ILE A 97 -4.34 -2.25 -9.05
CA ILE A 97 -5.24 -3.11 -8.28
C ILE A 97 -5.73 -4.23 -9.20
N TYR A 98 -5.22 -5.43 -8.98
CA TYR A 98 -5.52 -6.59 -9.82
C TYR A 98 -6.89 -7.19 -9.49
N SER A 99 -7.74 -7.34 -10.51
CA SER A 99 -9.04 -8.01 -10.39
C SER A 99 -8.93 -9.48 -10.75
N LEU A 100 -9.38 -10.36 -9.85
CA LEU A 100 -9.48 -11.81 -10.10
C LEU A 100 -10.64 -12.16 -11.05
N CYS A 101 -11.51 -11.19 -11.38
CA CYS A 101 -12.68 -11.36 -12.24
C CYS A 101 -12.47 -10.92 -13.69
N GLN A 102 -11.29 -10.40 -14.02
CA GLN A 102 -11.04 -9.79 -15.32
C GLN A 102 -9.79 -10.38 -16.00
N PRO A 103 -9.75 -10.47 -17.34
CA PRO A 103 -8.61 -11.02 -18.06
C PRO A 103 -7.32 -10.25 -17.80
N ALA A 104 -6.25 -10.97 -17.46
CA ALA A 104 -4.93 -10.40 -17.13
C ALA A 104 -4.37 -9.50 -18.25
N VAL A 105 -4.53 -9.92 -19.51
CA VAL A 105 -4.03 -9.17 -20.67
C VAL A 105 -4.73 -7.82 -20.82
N GLU A 106 -6.03 -7.77 -20.60
CA GLU A 106 -6.81 -6.52 -20.68
C GLU A 106 -6.41 -5.55 -19.56
N GLN A 107 -6.19 -6.06 -18.34
CA GLN A 107 -5.70 -5.27 -17.21
C GLN A 107 -4.29 -4.72 -17.50
N ALA A 108 -3.39 -5.54 -18.01
CA ALA A 108 -2.03 -5.12 -18.38
C ALA A 108 -2.04 -4.06 -19.50
N ASN A 109 -2.88 -4.22 -20.51
CA ASN A 109 -3.04 -3.22 -21.57
C ASN A 109 -3.57 -1.90 -21.05
N ALA A 110 -4.59 -1.93 -20.17
CA ALA A 110 -5.15 -0.75 -19.54
C ALA A 110 -4.09 0.00 -18.72
N PHE A 111 -3.30 -0.73 -17.93
CA PHE A 111 -2.20 -0.17 -17.14
C PHE A 111 -1.13 0.45 -18.04
N ASN A 112 -0.59 -0.32 -19.00
CA ASN A 112 0.50 0.12 -19.88
C ASN A 112 0.13 1.31 -20.77
N THR A 113 -1.16 1.44 -21.11
CA THR A 113 -1.66 2.60 -21.87
C THR A 113 -1.74 3.86 -21.02
N PHE A 114 -2.03 3.72 -19.72
CA PHE A 114 -2.26 4.85 -18.83
C PHE A 114 -1.02 5.29 -18.06
N VAL A 115 -0.18 4.35 -17.62
CA VAL A 115 1.00 4.64 -16.80
C VAL A 115 2.23 4.80 -17.69
N PRO A 116 2.89 5.97 -17.70
CA PRO A 116 4.09 6.17 -18.52
C PRO A 116 5.27 5.32 -18.01
N ALA A 117 6.05 4.80 -18.94
CA ALA A 117 7.35 4.20 -18.63
C ALA A 117 8.33 5.32 -18.27
N ALA A 118 8.66 5.45 -16.99
CA ALA A 118 9.55 6.50 -16.47
C ALA A 118 10.78 5.87 -15.80
N ALA A 119 11.97 6.26 -16.23
CA ALA A 119 13.22 5.69 -15.73
C ALA A 119 13.45 6.01 -14.24
N ASP A 120 12.96 7.15 -13.77
CA ASP A 120 13.03 7.60 -12.38
C ASP A 120 11.98 6.97 -11.45
N ALA A 121 10.93 6.34 -12.01
CA ALA A 121 9.88 5.72 -11.20
C ALA A 121 10.37 4.48 -10.45
N LEU A 122 9.76 4.19 -9.32
CA LEU A 122 9.93 2.94 -8.59
C LEU A 122 9.30 1.76 -9.36
N PRO A 123 9.68 0.51 -9.06
CA PRO A 123 8.98 -0.66 -9.58
C PRO A 123 7.46 -0.56 -9.39
N VAL A 124 6.69 -0.95 -10.40
CA VAL A 124 5.22 -0.99 -10.29
C VAL A 124 4.79 -2.00 -9.24
N ALA A 125 3.83 -1.63 -8.40
CA ALA A 125 3.21 -2.56 -7.47
C ALA A 125 1.92 -3.15 -8.06
N VAL A 126 1.80 -4.48 -8.00
CA VAL A 126 0.58 -5.21 -8.36
C VAL A 126 -0.09 -5.67 -7.08
N ASP A 127 -1.25 -5.10 -6.78
CA ASP A 127 -2.01 -5.38 -5.56
C ASP A 127 -2.99 -6.53 -5.79
N VAL A 128 -2.69 -7.68 -5.21
CA VAL A 128 -3.52 -8.89 -5.32
C VAL A 128 -4.16 -9.19 -3.98
N GLN A 129 -5.44 -8.88 -3.88
CA GLN A 129 -6.25 -9.10 -2.68
C GLN A 129 -7.64 -9.61 -3.03
N PHE A 130 -8.28 -10.29 -2.08
CA PHE A 130 -9.72 -10.54 -2.18
C PHE A 130 -10.47 -9.24 -1.97
N ARG A 131 -11.42 -8.95 -2.86
CA ARG A 131 -12.22 -7.73 -2.86
C ARG A 131 -13.70 -8.07 -2.97
N ASP A 132 -14.54 -7.22 -2.42
CA ASP A 132 -16.00 -7.43 -2.38
C ASP A 132 -16.63 -7.29 -3.76
N ASP A 133 -16.03 -6.51 -4.66
CA ASP A 133 -16.46 -6.35 -6.05
C ASP A 133 -16.10 -7.54 -6.96
N CYS A 134 -15.37 -8.52 -6.44
CA CYS A 134 -14.98 -9.73 -7.16
C CYS A 134 -15.01 -10.97 -6.25
N VAL A 135 -16.03 -11.78 -6.41
CA VAL A 135 -16.20 -13.02 -5.64
C VAL A 135 -15.45 -14.23 -6.25
N ALA A 136 -14.87 -14.08 -7.44
CA ALA A 136 -14.16 -15.17 -8.10
C ALA A 136 -12.98 -15.67 -7.26
N ARG A 137 -12.82 -16.98 -7.27
CA ARG A 137 -11.69 -17.68 -6.64
C ARG A 137 -11.19 -18.71 -7.65
N PRO A 138 -10.40 -18.23 -8.66
CA PRO A 138 -9.88 -19.10 -9.71
C PRO A 138 -8.97 -20.19 -9.12
N GLU A 139 -8.80 -21.28 -9.86
CA GLU A 139 -7.81 -22.29 -9.51
C GLU A 139 -6.40 -21.69 -9.48
N LYS A 140 -5.57 -22.15 -8.53
CA LYS A 140 -4.22 -21.62 -8.30
C LYS A 140 -3.39 -21.55 -9.57
N ALA A 141 -3.37 -22.64 -10.36
CA ALA A 141 -2.57 -22.69 -11.60
C ALA A 141 -3.03 -21.64 -12.61
N ALA A 142 -4.33 -21.43 -12.74
CA ALA A 142 -4.89 -20.40 -13.63
C ALA A 142 -4.51 -19.00 -13.18
N LEU A 143 -4.68 -18.70 -11.88
CA LEU A 143 -4.29 -17.40 -11.33
C LEU A 143 -2.80 -17.11 -11.50
N VAL A 144 -1.93 -18.08 -11.23
CA VAL A 144 -0.48 -17.93 -11.41
C VAL A 144 -0.12 -17.69 -12.88
N ALA A 145 -0.76 -18.41 -13.81
CA ALA A 145 -0.55 -18.19 -15.24
C ALA A 145 -0.98 -16.79 -15.69
N ASP A 146 -2.14 -16.33 -15.23
CA ASP A 146 -2.67 -15.00 -15.54
C ASP A 146 -1.82 -13.88 -14.94
N LEU A 147 -1.43 -13.99 -13.68
CA LEU A 147 -0.52 -13.05 -13.04
C LEU A 147 0.85 -13.04 -13.73
N THR A 148 1.36 -14.18 -14.18
CA THR A 148 2.62 -14.25 -14.94
C THR A 148 2.51 -13.46 -16.25
N ARG A 149 1.40 -13.58 -16.97
CA ARG A 149 1.17 -12.79 -18.20
C ARG A 149 1.11 -11.30 -17.91
N PHE A 150 0.32 -10.91 -16.91
CA PHE A 150 0.20 -9.51 -16.49
C PHE A 150 1.56 -8.93 -16.13
N VAL A 151 2.30 -9.60 -15.24
CA VAL A 151 3.62 -9.18 -14.77
C VAL A 151 4.59 -9.03 -15.93
N THR A 152 4.65 -10.02 -16.83
CA THR A 152 5.55 -9.96 -18.00
C THR A 152 5.26 -8.75 -18.89
N MET A 153 3.99 -8.46 -19.15
CA MET A 153 3.60 -7.30 -19.97
C MET A 153 3.95 -5.97 -19.31
N VAL A 154 3.72 -5.84 -18.00
CA VAL A 154 4.05 -4.62 -17.25
C VAL A 154 5.56 -4.43 -17.11
N GLU A 155 6.31 -5.50 -16.85
CA GLU A 155 7.78 -5.46 -16.78
C GLU A 155 8.42 -5.11 -18.11
N THR A 156 7.86 -5.62 -19.21
CA THR A 156 8.32 -5.27 -20.57
C THR A 156 8.09 -3.78 -20.85
N HIS A 157 6.95 -3.23 -20.41
CA HIS A 157 6.63 -1.81 -20.59
C HIS A 157 7.53 -0.90 -19.75
N THR A 158 7.73 -1.26 -18.48
CA THR A 158 8.43 -0.39 -17.52
C THR A 158 9.94 -0.62 -17.44
N GLY A 159 10.43 -1.76 -17.95
CA GLY A 159 11.83 -2.17 -17.84
C GLY A 159 12.27 -2.56 -16.42
N LYS A 160 11.33 -2.77 -15.49
CA LYS A 160 11.61 -3.05 -14.06
C LYS A 160 10.80 -4.22 -13.56
N PRO A 161 11.36 -5.07 -12.66
CA PRO A 161 10.57 -6.12 -12.03
C PRO A 161 9.45 -5.52 -11.19
N VAL A 162 8.25 -6.08 -11.25
CA VAL A 162 7.13 -5.65 -10.42
C VAL A 162 7.33 -6.02 -8.96
N LEU A 163 6.66 -5.29 -8.08
CA LEU A 163 6.54 -5.56 -6.66
C LEU A 163 5.16 -6.20 -6.40
N LEU A 164 5.14 -7.43 -5.89
CA LEU A 164 3.90 -8.13 -5.57
C LEU A 164 3.37 -7.69 -4.20
N ARG A 165 2.32 -6.88 -4.19
CA ARG A 165 1.60 -6.50 -2.97
C ARG A 165 0.53 -7.53 -2.69
N ILE A 166 0.75 -8.36 -1.66
CA ILE A 166 -0.06 -9.56 -1.39
C ILE A 166 -0.58 -9.51 0.05
N GLY A 167 -1.89 -9.63 0.22
CA GLY A 167 -2.52 -9.79 1.53
C GLY A 167 -2.35 -11.21 2.09
N LYS A 168 -2.32 -11.33 3.42
CA LYS A 168 -2.17 -12.63 4.12
C LYS A 168 -3.19 -13.68 3.69
N SER A 169 -4.45 -13.29 3.46
CA SER A 169 -5.52 -14.21 3.04
C SER A 169 -5.31 -14.78 1.63
N VAL A 170 -4.86 -13.93 0.69
CA VAL A 170 -4.54 -14.38 -0.68
C VAL A 170 -3.29 -15.25 -0.68
N GLU A 171 -2.27 -14.87 0.08
CA GLU A 171 -1.06 -15.70 0.22
C GLU A 171 -1.38 -17.06 0.82
N GLY A 172 -2.21 -17.12 1.87
CA GLY A 172 -2.65 -18.37 2.48
C GLY A 172 -3.43 -19.29 1.53
N SER A 173 -4.17 -18.71 0.57
CA SER A 173 -4.96 -19.47 -0.42
C SER A 173 -4.13 -19.92 -1.62
N TYR A 174 -3.22 -19.07 -2.09
CA TYR A 174 -2.55 -19.26 -3.39
C TYR A 174 -1.04 -19.42 -3.30
N ALA A 175 -0.40 -19.08 -2.18
CA ALA A 175 1.06 -19.09 -2.02
C ALA A 175 1.77 -18.38 -3.20
N LEU A 176 1.31 -17.16 -3.52
CA LEU A 176 1.79 -16.41 -4.68
C LEU A 176 3.26 -16.02 -4.56
N SER A 177 3.72 -15.72 -3.35
CA SER A 177 5.12 -15.40 -3.11
C SER A 177 6.08 -16.57 -3.40
N ALA A 178 5.59 -17.82 -3.29
CA ALA A 178 6.35 -19.01 -3.70
C ALA A 178 6.28 -19.22 -5.22
N ALA A 179 5.09 -19.00 -5.82
CA ALA A 179 4.83 -19.30 -7.22
C ALA A 179 5.45 -18.26 -8.20
N LEU A 180 5.48 -16.99 -7.80
CA LEU A 180 5.97 -15.88 -8.63
C LEU A 180 7.26 -15.31 -8.01
N PRO A 181 8.45 -15.49 -8.65
CA PRO A 181 9.74 -15.05 -8.11
C PRO A 181 9.93 -13.53 -8.28
N ARG A 182 9.08 -12.74 -7.64
CA ARG A 182 9.14 -11.27 -7.63
C ARG A 182 9.27 -10.73 -6.20
N PRO A 183 9.85 -9.54 -6.01
CA PRO A 183 9.88 -8.89 -4.70
C PRO A 183 8.48 -8.79 -4.09
N VAL A 184 8.38 -9.03 -2.78
CA VAL A 184 7.09 -9.02 -2.06
C VAL A 184 6.93 -7.73 -1.29
N TRP A 185 5.74 -7.15 -1.38
CA TRP A 185 5.25 -6.11 -0.49
C TRP A 185 4.19 -6.74 0.42
N ALA A 186 4.58 -7.01 1.65
CA ALA A 186 3.71 -7.62 2.64
C ALA A 186 2.96 -6.58 3.46
N MET A 187 1.80 -6.94 4.00
CA MET A 187 0.92 -6.04 4.73
C MET A 187 0.59 -6.60 6.11
N ALA A 188 0.99 -5.88 7.16
CA ALA A 188 0.62 -6.21 8.53
C ALA A 188 0.81 -4.97 9.40
N ASN A 189 -0.22 -4.57 10.15
CA ASN A 189 -0.12 -3.42 11.03
C ASN A 189 0.71 -3.75 12.27
N LEU A 190 1.62 -2.84 12.64
CA LEU A 190 2.42 -2.84 13.87
C LEU A 190 3.45 -3.98 13.97
N LEU A 191 3.16 -5.16 13.47
CA LEU A 191 4.01 -6.33 13.59
C LEU A 191 4.60 -6.71 12.23
N LYS A 192 5.88 -7.05 12.24
CA LYS A 192 6.59 -7.52 11.04
C LYS A 192 5.88 -8.74 10.45
N PRO A 193 5.53 -8.74 9.13
CA PRO A 193 4.87 -9.86 8.50
C PRO A 193 5.81 -11.07 8.33
N ASP A 194 5.24 -12.25 8.52
CA ASP A 194 5.93 -13.55 8.47
C ASP A 194 5.26 -14.58 7.53
N TYR A 195 4.21 -14.16 6.80
CA TYR A 195 3.38 -15.07 6.03
C TYR A 195 3.86 -15.36 4.61
N ALA A 196 4.81 -14.58 4.08
CA ALA A 196 5.35 -14.79 2.73
C ALA A 196 6.38 -15.91 2.71
N ALA A 197 6.41 -16.70 1.64
CA ALA A 197 7.34 -17.83 1.47
C ALA A 197 8.81 -17.39 1.28
N ARG A 198 9.04 -16.10 1.01
CA ARG A 198 10.37 -15.49 0.88
C ARG A 198 10.43 -14.16 1.64
N PRO A 199 11.63 -13.63 1.93
CA PRO A 199 11.77 -12.32 2.56
C PRO A 199 11.03 -11.24 1.76
N TRP A 200 10.26 -10.41 2.45
CA TRP A 200 9.61 -9.26 1.84
C TRP A 200 10.63 -8.15 1.57
N ARG A 201 10.39 -7.38 0.52
CA ARG A 201 11.19 -6.18 0.18
C ARG A 201 10.56 -4.91 0.73
N MET A 202 9.24 -4.87 0.83
CA MET A 202 8.48 -3.77 1.41
C MET A 202 7.41 -4.28 2.37
N TRP A 203 7.17 -3.52 3.42
CA TRP A 203 6.18 -3.83 4.44
C TRP A 203 5.29 -2.61 4.69
N ARG A 204 3.98 -2.76 4.48
CA ARG A 204 3.00 -1.81 5.00
C ARG A 204 2.85 -2.04 6.49
N ALA A 205 3.43 -1.12 7.27
CA ALA A 205 3.54 -1.23 8.73
C ALA A 205 2.35 -0.62 9.48
N SER A 206 1.60 0.28 8.83
CA SER A 206 0.40 0.89 9.38
C SER A 206 -0.58 1.27 8.25
N ASN A 207 -1.89 1.22 8.53
CA ASN A 207 -2.93 1.74 7.64
C ASN A 207 -3.79 2.81 8.34
N PHE A 208 -3.34 3.32 9.47
CA PHE A 208 -4.04 4.31 10.28
C PHE A 208 -3.15 5.47 10.71
N ARG A 209 -1.92 5.56 10.18
CA ARG A 209 -1.02 6.67 10.47
C ARG A 209 -1.58 7.97 9.90
N ARG A 210 -1.33 9.07 10.60
CA ARG A 210 -1.65 10.42 10.12
C ARG A 210 -0.37 11.16 9.78
N VAL A 211 -0.34 11.73 8.58
CA VAL A 211 0.78 12.52 8.06
C VAL A 211 0.24 13.87 7.65
N GLU A 212 0.84 14.93 8.13
CA GLU A 212 0.47 16.28 7.72
C GLU A 212 0.69 16.45 6.20
N GLY A 213 -0.24 17.09 5.53
CA GLY A 213 -0.28 17.19 4.08
C GLY A 213 -1.18 16.15 3.41
N ILE A 214 -1.67 15.13 4.17
CA ILE A 214 -2.62 14.11 3.69
C ILE A 214 -3.86 14.14 4.59
N GLU A 215 -5.03 14.24 3.98
CA GLU A 215 -6.29 14.18 4.72
C GLU A 215 -6.61 12.74 5.12
N GLY A 216 -6.93 12.54 6.41
CA GLY A 216 -7.31 11.25 6.95
C GLY A 216 -6.13 10.32 7.28
N PRO A 217 -6.40 9.02 7.47
CA PRO A 217 -5.38 8.00 7.68
C PRO A 217 -4.69 7.63 6.38
N VAL A 218 -3.40 7.33 6.44
CA VAL A 218 -2.59 6.91 5.31
C VAL A 218 -1.86 5.61 5.63
N ASN A 219 -1.60 4.81 4.61
CA ASN A 219 -0.73 3.66 4.73
C ASN A 219 0.74 4.10 4.85
N TRP A 220 1.45 3.50 5.79
CA TRP A 220 2.88 3.75 6.01
C TRP A 220 3.69 2.52 5.68
N ASP A 221 4.69 2.70 4.83
CA ASP A 221 5.50 1.63 4.27
C ASP A 221 6.96 1.79 4.61
N VAL A 222 7.64 0.67 4.81
CA VAL A 222 9.08 0.61 5.02
C VAL A 222 9.74 -0.37 4.07
N VAL A 223 10.95 -0.07 3.65
CA VAL A 223 11.76 -0.92 2.76
C VAL A 223 12.75 -1.71 3.61
N ALA A 224 12.86 -3.03 3.35
CA ALA A 224 13.91 -3.85 3.94
C ALA A 224 15.28 -3.39 3.45
N GLY A 225 16.23 -3.34 4.37
CA GLY A 225 17.64 -3.03 4.10
C GLY A 225 18.32 -4.10 3.26
#